data_7a91abfce53f34a0b3a5e23378dcf1a5
#
_entry.id   7a91abfce53f34a0b3a5e23378dcf1a5
#
_cell.length_a   1.000
_cell.length_b   1.000
_cell.length_c   1.000
_cell.angle_alpha   90.00
_cell.angle_beta   90.00
_cell.angle_gamma   90.00
#
_symmetry.space_group_name_H-M   'P 1'
#
loop_
_entity.id
_entity.type
_entity.pdbx_description
1 polymer ?
#
loop_
_entity_poly.entity_id
_entity_poly.type
_entity_poly.pdbx_seq_one_letter_code
_entity_poly.pdbx_strand_id
1 'polypeptide(L)'
;MEARAITRNVRISPQKARLVADLICGKQVEEALLILRFTPKKAARILSKTLRSAIANATDIQHVDPDVLYVKRTYVDGGTTLKRFIPRAHGRATPIRKRTSHFTVVVDERSTNREA
;
A
#
# COMPACT_ATOMS: atom_id res chain seq x y z
N MET A 1 8.60 7.95 16.37
CA MET A 1 7.77 6.76 16.66
C MET A 1 7.01 6.35 15.41
N GLU A 2 7.10 5.09 15.02
CA GLU A 2 6.51 4.61 13.77
C GLU A 2 5.33 3.70 14.05
N ALA A 3 4.30 3.82 13.22
CA ALA A 3 3.21 2.87 13.20
C ALA A 3 3.10 2.33 11.78
N ARG A 4 2.71 1.08 11.65
CA ARG A 4 2.61 0.47 10.32
C ARG A 4 1.41 -0.43 10.23
N ALA A 5 1.01 -0.68 9.01
CA ALA A 5 -0.02 -1.66 8.69
C ALA A 5 0.41 -2.42 7.44
N ILE A 6 0.01 -3.67 7.37
CA ILE A 6 0.36 -4.54 6.25
C ILE A 6 -0.91 -5.20 5.74
N THR A 7 -1.11 -5.16 4.42
CA THR A 7 -2.16 -5.93 3.76
C THR A 7 -1.49 -6.99 2.92
N ARG A 8 -1.78 -8.25 3.19
CA ARG A 8 -1.11 -9.38 2.56
C ARG A 8 -1.95 -9.98 1.45
N ASN A 9 -1.27 -10.63 0.52
CA ASN A 9 -1.88 -11.44 -0.52
C ASN A 9 -2.88 -10.68 -1.39
N VAL A 10 -2.53 -9.46 -1.76
CA VAL A 10 -3.34 -8.64 -2.65
C VAL A 10 -3.10 -9.11 -4.09
N ARG A 11 -4.19 -9.35 -4.84
CA ARG A 11 -4.13 -9.85 -6.22
C ARG A 11 -3.77 -8.75 -7.21
N ILE A 12 -2.58 -8.17 -7.05
CA ILE A 12 -2.04 -7.14 -7.93
C ILE A 12 -0.55 -7.42 -8.07
N SER A 13 0.00 -7.24 -9.27
CA SER A 13 1.44 -7.42 -9.43
C SER A 13 2.19 -6.31 -8.68
N PRO A 14 3.32 -6.63 -8.05
CA PRO A 14 4.07 -5.62 -7.28
C PRO A 14 4.49 -4.41 -8.12
N GLN A 15 4.84 -4.63 -9.37
CA GLN A 15 5.27 -3.55 -10.24
C GLN A 15 4.17 -2.50 -10.44
N LYS A 16 2.93 -2.94 -10.67
CA LYS A 16 1.80 -2.03 -10.82
C LYS A 16 1.48 -1.29 -9.53
N ALA A 17 1.56 -2.00 -8.41
CA ALA A 17 1.25 -1.40 -7.12
C ALA A 17 2.29 -0.37 -6.69
N ARG A 18 3.56 -0.59 -7.03
CA ARG A 18 4.62 0.36 -6.70
C ARG A 18 4.42 1.73 -7.33
N LEU A 19 3.82 1.78 -8.50
CA LEU A 19 3.53 3.06 -9.16
C LEU A 19 2.58 3.91 -8.32
N VAL A 20 1.59 3.27 -7.71
CA VAL A 20 0.63 3.98 -6.85
C VAL A 20 1.27 4.30 -5.50
N ALA A 21 2.03 3.36 -4.94
CA ALA A 21 2.68 3.58 -3.64
C ALA A 21 3.62 4.78 -3.67
N ASP A 22 4.33 4.98 -4.78
CA ASP A 22 5.25 6.11 -4.90
C ASP A 22 4.54 7.46 -4.87
N LEU A 23 3.26 7.51 -5.21
CA LEU A 23 2.51 8.76 -5.21
C LEU A 23 2.31 9.34 -3.82
N ILE A 24 2.26 8.49 -2.80
CA ILE A 24 1.92 8.93 -1.44
C ILE A 24 3.12 9.00 -0.52
N CYS A 25 4.28 8.51 -0.93
CA CYS A 25 5.46 8.48 -0.08
C CYS A 25 5.90 9.91 0.26
N GLY A 26 6.09 10.18 1.54
CA GLY A 26 6.50 11.51 2.02
C GLY A 26 5.37 12.51 2.19
N LYS A 27 4.14 12.14 1.85
CA LYS A 27 2.99 13.04 1.95
C LYS A 27 2.35 12.96 3.32
N GLN A 28 1.74 14.06 3.75
CA GLN A 28 0.93 14.07 4.95
C GLN A 28 -0.27 13.14 4.73
N VAL A 29 -0.74 12.50 5.80
CA VAL A 29 -1.73 11.40 5.64
C VAL A 29 -3.03 11.86 5.00
N GLU A 30 -3.52 13.06 5.28
CA GLU A 30 -4.74 13.56 4.65
C GLU A 30 -4.54 13.76 3.16
N GLU A 31 -3.40 14.33 2.79
CA GLU A 31 -3.05 14.53 1.39
C GLU A 31 -2.89 13.19 0.67
N ALA A 32 -2.24 12.22 1.33
CA ALA A 32 -2.07 10.89 0.77
C ALA A 32 -3.42 10.22 0.53
N LEU A 33 -4.34 10.30 1.48
CA LEU A 33 -5.68 9.73 1.32
C LEU A 33 -6.43 10.38 0.15
N LEU A 34 -6.26 11.69 0.01
CA LEU A 34 -6.90 12.42 -1.08
C LEU A 34 -6.35 11.98 -2.44
N ILE A 35 -5.03 11.84 -2.54
CA ILE A 35 -4.39 11.37 -3.76
C ILE A 35 -4.91 9.98 -4.13
N LEU A 36 -4.98 9.06 -3.16
CA LEU A 36 -5.45 7.71 -3.41
C LEU A 36 -6.93 7.69 -3.80
N ARG A 37 -7.73 8.56 -3.22
CA ARG A 37 -9.16 8.65 -3.52
C ARG A 37 -9.40 8.99 -4.99
N PHE A 38 -8.58 9.86 -5.55
CA PHE A 38 -8.74 10.31 -6.93
C PHE A 38 -7.88 9.54 -7.94
N THR A 39 -7.18 8.51 -7.50
CA THR A 39 -6.41 7.66 -8.39
C THR A 39 -7.28 6.48 -8.81
N PRO A 40 -7.66 6.37 -10.10
CA PRO A 40 -8.61 5.35 -10.54
C PRO A 40 -7.91 4.00 -10.78
N LYS A 41 -7.33 3.42 -9.74
CA LYS A 41 -6.63 2.14 -9.81
C LYS A 41 -7.03 1.28 -8.64
N LYS A 42 -7.07 -0.03 -8.85
CA LYS A 42 -7.39 -1.00 -7.79
C LYS A 42 -6.39 -0.90 -6.63
N ALA A 43 -5.11 -0.74 -6.95
CA ALA A 43 -4.07 -0.63 -5.93
C ALA A 43 -4.31 0.57 -5.01
N ALA A 44 -4.81 1.68 -5.56
CA ALA A 44 -5.08 2.88 -4.77
C ALA A 44 -6.13 2.62 -3.70
N ARG A 45 -7.19 1.87 -4.04
CA ARG A 45 -8.24 1.55 -3.09
C ARG A 45 -7.72 0.71 -1.94
N ILE A 46 -6.87 -0.26 -2.25
CA ILE A 46 -6.32 -1.16 -1.23
C ILE A 46 -5.28 -0.44 -0.39
N LEU A 47 -4.44 0.40 -1.00
CA LEU A 47 -3.49 1.22 -0.26
C LEU A 47 -4.20 2.20 0.67
N SER A 48 -5.33 2.73 0.25
CA SER A 48 -6.13 3.62 1.10
C SER A 48 -6.56 2.90 2.38
N LYS A 49 -7.01 1.66 2.26
CA LYS A 49 -7.38 0.87 3.44
C LYS A 49 -6.18 0.59 4.34
N THR A 50 -5.05 0.24 3.74
CA THR A 50 -3.82 -0.02 4.49
C THR A 50 -3.36 1.24 5.23
N LEU A 51 -3.41 2.38 4.56
CA LEU A 51 -3.03 3.66 5.16
C LEU A 51 -3.96 4.01 6.32
N ARG A 52 -5.27 3.81 6.17
CA ARG A 52 -6.21 4.04 7.26
C ARG A 52 -5.92 3.16 8.47
N SER A 53 -5.54 1.90 8.23
CA SER A 53 -5.15 1.00 9.31
C SER A 53 -3.90 1.50 10.02
N ALA A 54 -2.91 2.00 9.28
CA ALA A 54 -1.69 2.55 9.88
C ALA A 54 -2.01 3.79 10.71
N ILE A 55 -2.89 4.66 10.22
CA ILE A 55 -3.32 5.84 10.96
C ILE A 55 -4.02 5.42 12.26
N ALA A 56 -4.91 4.44 12.18
CA ALA A 56 -5.61 3.94 13.35
C ALA A 56 -4.64 3.35 14.38
N ASN A 57 -3.62 2.63 13.92
CA ASN A 57 -2.60 2.10 14.82
C ASN A 57 -1.84 3.21 15.53
N ALA A 58 -1.55 4.29 14.83
CA ALA A 58 -0.85 5.43 15.43
C ALA A 58 -1.74 6.17 16.41
N THR A 59 -3.01 6.42 16.06
CA THR A 59 -3.89 7.22 16.91
C THR A 59 -4.44 6.44 18.09
N ASP A 60 -4.85 5.19 17.87
CA ASP A 60 -5.54 4.41 18.89
C ASP A 60 -4.56 3.72 19.84
N ILE A 61 -3.42 3.27 19.35
CA ILE A 61 -2.47 2.51 20.15
C ILE A 61 -1.38 3.42 20.73
N GLN A 62 -0.86 4.34 19.91
CA GLN A 62 0.24 5.20 20.32
C GLN A 62 -0.20 6.62 20.67
N HIS A 63 -1.48 6.92 20.53
CA HIS A 63 -2.08 8.21 20.94
C HIS A 63 -1.45 9.40 20.21
N VAL A 64 -1.06 9.22 18.96
CA VAL A 64 -0.50 10.30 18.14
C VAL A 64 -1.62 11.04 17.44
N ASP A 65 -1.51 12.37 17.37
CA ASP A 65 -2.47 13.20 16.66
C ASP A 65 -2.35 12.93 15.15
N PRO A 66 -3.44 12.56 14.47
CA PRO A 66 -3.38 12.29 13.04
C PRO A 66 -2.93 13.50 12.20
N ASP A 67 -3.11 14.71 12.69
CA ASP A 67 -2.73 15.92 11.95
C ASP A 67 -1.22 16.04 11.74
N VAL A 68 -0.41 15.40 12.58
CA VAL A 68 1.04 15.45 12.46
C VAL A 68 1.63 14.22 11.79
N LEU A 69 0.80 13.29 11.35
CA LEU A 69 1.26 12.07 10.71
C LEU A 69 1.56 12.29 9.23
N TYR A 70 2.59 11.63 8.76
CA TYR A 70 2.92 11.60 7.34
C TYR A 70 3.31 10.18 6.94
N VAL A 71 3.23 9.89 5.66
CA VAL A 71 3.62 8.59 5.13
C VAL A 71 5.14 8.57 5.00
N LYS A 72 5.78 7.88 5.92
CA LYS A 72 7.24 7.84 5.94
C LYS A 72 7.77 6.92 4.84
N ARG A 73 7.19 5.74 4.71
CA ARG A 73 7.62 4.76 3.73
C ARG A 73 6.44 3.90 3.29
N THR A 74 6.50 3.43 2.07
CA THR A 74 5.58 2.43 1.56
C THR A 74 6.38 1.35 0.88
N TYR A 75 6.01 0.11 1.12
CA TYR A 75 6.65 -1.03 0.49
C TYR A 75 5.62 -1.87 -0.24
N VAL A 76 5.99 -2.36 -1.38
CA VAL A 76 5.20 -3.38 -2.07
C VAL A 76 6.13 -4.55 -2.34
N ASP A 77 5.94 -5.61 -1.61
CA ASP A 77 6.76 -6.82 -1.74
C ASP A 77 6.00 -7.88 -2.51
N GLY A 78 6.72 -8.72 -3.21
CA GLY A 78 6.12 -9.84 -3.91
C GLY A 78 5.60 -10.88 -2.95
N GLY A 79 4.37 -11.31 -3.16
CA GLY A 79 3.78 -12.40 -2.40
C GLY A 79 3.80 -13.69 -3.19
N THR A 80 2.97 -14.63 -2.77
CA THR A 80 2.85 -15.92 -3.43
C THR A 80 2.35 -15.75 -4.86
N THR A 81 2.99 -16.46 -5.79
CA THR A 81 2.54 -16.49 -7.18
C THR A 81 1.67 -17.72 -7.38
N LEU A 82 0.44 -17.51 -7.82
CA LEU A 82 -0.47 -18.59 -8.13
C LEU A 82 -0.32 -18.94 -9.60
N LYS A 83 -0.04 -20.22 -9.87
CA LYS A 83 0.06 -20.69 -11.24
C LYS A 83 -1.29 -21.24 -11.69
N ARG A 84 -1.71 -20.86 -12.86
CA ARG A 84 -2.95 -21.36 -13.49
C ARG A 84 -2.62 -21.77 -14.91
N PHE A 85 -3.40 -22.70 -15.43
CA PHE A 85 -3.21 -23.18 -16.78
C PHE A 85 -4.49 -22.94 -17.56
N ILE A 86 -4.33 -22.40 -18.77
CA ILE A 86 -5.43 -22.22 -19.68
C ILE A 86 -5.29 -23.26 -20.78
N PRO A 87 -6.30 -24.13 -21.01
CA PRO A 87 -6.25 -25.09 -22.11
C PRO A 87 -6.20 -24.35 -23.44
N ARG A 88 -5.36 -24.84 -24.32
CA ARG A 88 -5.25 -24.32 -25.69
C ARG A 88 -5.61 -25.41 -26.67
N ALA A 89 -5.80 -25.02 -27.93
CA ALA A 89 -6.05 -25.98 -29.00
C ALA A 89 -4.92 -27.02 -29.05
N HIS A 90 -5.23 -28.22 -29.50
CA HIS A 90 -4.28 -29.35 -29.61
C HIS A 90 -3.80 -29.88 -28.24
N GLY A 91 -4.62 -29.73 -27.21
CA GLY A 91 -4.32 -30.29 -25.90
C GLY A 91 -3.20 -29.64 -25.12
N ARG A 92 -2.74 -28.49 -25.57
CA ARG A 92 -1.68 -27.75 -24.85
C ARG A 92 -2.28 -26.87 -23.77
N ALA A 93 -1.56 -26.71 -22.68
CA ALA A 93 -1.92 -25.79 -21.61
C ALA A 93 -0.89 -24.66 -21.55
N THR A 94 -1.35 -23.43 -21.38
CA THR A 94 -0.50 -22.28 -21.24
C THR A 94 -0.48 -21.85 -19.78
N PRO A 95 0.70 -21.77 -19.14
CA PRO A 95 0.77 -21.36 -17.74
C PRO A 95 0.48 -19.87 -17.60
N ILE A 96 -0.31 -19.52 -16.60
CA ILE A 96 -0.59 -18.14 -16.24
C ILE A 96 -0.18 -17.96 -14.79
N ARG A 97 0.60 -16.92 -14.53
CA ARG A 97 1.02 -16.58 -13.18
C ARG A 97 0.15 -15.46 -12.64
N LYS A 98 -0.53 -15.73 -11.53
CA LYS A 98 -1.31 -14.75 -10.81
C LYS A 98 -0.45 -14.25 -9.65
N ARG A 99 0.15 -13.10 -9.83
CA ARG A 99 1.04 -12.53 -8.81
C ARG A 99 0.24 -11.85 -7.72
N THR A 100 0.74 -11.93 -6.52
CA THR A 100 0.18 -11.22 -5.37
C THR A 100 1.24 -10.30 -4.80
N SER A 101 0.78 -9.37 -3.97
CA SER A 101 1.65 -8.38 -3.35
C SER A 101 1.30 -8.23 -1.88
N HIS A 102 2.27 -7.79 -1.11
CA HIS A 102 2.08 -7.38 0.27
C HIS A 102 2.33 -5.88 0.34
N PHE A 103 1.34 -5.14 0.81
CA PHE A 103 1.44 -3.68 0.94
C PHE A 103 1.78 -3.34 2.38
N THR A 104 2.82 -2.57 2.60
CA THR A 104 3.19 -2.07 3.91
C THR A 104 3.22 -0.55 3.86
N VAL A 105 2.53 0.08 4.80
CA VAL A 105 2.55 1.53 4.93
C VAL A 105 3.06 1.85 6.33
N VAL A 106 4.09 2.68 6.40
CA VAL A 106 4.69 3.15 7.65
C VAL A 106 4.40 4.62 7.77
N VAL A 107 3.76 5.02 8.86
CA VAL A 107 3.49 6.42 9.17
C VAL A 107 4.31 6.82 10.39
N ASP A 108 4.66 8.09 10.46
CA ASP A 108 5.42 8.64 11.57
C ASP A 108 4.93 10.05 11.84
N GLU A 109 5.22 10.58 13.00
CA GLU A 109 4.86 11.95 13.29
C GLU A 109 5.97 12.89 12.82
N ARG A 110 5.54 14.01 12.26
CA ARG A 110 6.46 15.02 11.76
C ARG A 110 6.66 16.07 12.84
N SER A 111 7.91 16.35 13.16
CA SER A 111 8.22 17.37 14.15
C SER A 111 7.74 18.73 13.67
N THR A 112 7.15 19.50 14.58
CA THR A 112 6.62 20.82 14.23
C THR A 112 7.67 21.88 14.14
N ASN A 113 8.86 21.65 14.70
CA ASN A 113 9.95 22.65 14.64
C ASN A 113 11.09 22.25 13.74
N ARG A 114 10.92 21.29 12.93
CA ARG A 114 12.02 20.83 12.11
C ARG A 114 12.28 21.70 10.91
N GLU A 115 11.35 22.47 10.52
CA GLU A 115 11.52 23.26 9.31
C GLU A 115 12.52 24.38 9.49
N ALA A 116 12.93 24.62 10.66
CA ALA A 116 13.93 25.64 10.91
C ALA A 116 15.18 25.39 10.08
#